data_eb63ac9456605f95f03a2837f3b83975
#
_entry.id   eb63ac9456605f95f03a2837f3b83975
#
_cell.length_a   1.000
_cell.length_b   1.000
_cell.length_c   1.000
_cell.angle_alpha   90.00
_cell.angle_beta   90.00
_cell.angle_gamma   90.00
#
_symmetry.space_group_name_H-M   'P 1'
#
loop_
_entity.id
_entity.type
_entity.pdbx_description
1 polymer ?
#
loop_
_entity_poly.entity_id
_entity_poly.type
_entity_poly.pdbx_seq_one_letter_code
_entity_poly.pdbx_strand_id
1 'polypeptide(L)'
;NNLSQKGYAIYLFGNGAHEYNIMQSLIAESPNASIVPDKLSFQEQLEFMATLDVMVSMDSANMHLASLVNIPVASIWGGTTPLCGFLGWQQSKENAICMDLPCQPCSISGTAECPLHHFSCMNSISPDRVIQNIENIITLNKNKRS
;
A
#
# COMPACT_ATOMS: atom_id res chain seq x y z
N ASN A 1 7.09 6.58 -10.26
CA ASN A 1 7.24 7.27 -11.55
C ASN A 1 6.01 7.11 -12.47
N ASN A 2 5.56 5.89 -12.78
CA ASN A 2 4.46 5.66 -13.73
C ASN A 2 3.13 6.34 -13.32
N LEU A 3 2.74 6.27 -12.05
CA LEU A 3 1.52 6.94 -11.55
C LEU A 3 1.65 8.46 -11.62
N SER A 4 2.81 9.02 -11.29
CA SER A 4 3.08 10.45 -11.40
C SER A 4 2.97 10.93 -12.85
N GLN A 5 3.50 10.17 -13.81
CA GLN A 5 3.38 10.46 -15.25
C GLN A 5 1.94 10.38 -15.76
N LYS A 6 1.08 9.58 -15.14
CA LYS A 6 -0.36 9.50 -15.41
C LYS A 6 -1.15 10.62 -14.75
N GLY A 7 -0.51 11.55 -14.05
CA GLY A 7 -1.14 12.72 -13.43
C GLY A 7 -1.73 12.48 -12.03
N TYR A 8 -1.46 11.33 -11.41
CA TYR A 8 -1.89 11.10 -10.03
C TYR A 8 -1.03 11.91 -9.05
N ALA A 9 -1.66 12.52 -8.04
CA ALA A 9 -0.99 13.05 -6.86
C ALA A 9 -0.61 11.88 -5.95
N ILE A 10 0.64 11.82 -5.52
CA ILE A 10 1.19 10.74 -4.71
C ILE A 10 1.66 11.31 -3.38
N TYR A 11 1.21 10.70 -2.29
CA TYR A 11 1.60 11.10 -0.94
C TYR A 11 2.31 9.94 -0.25
N LEU A 12 3.54 10.19 0.18
CA LEU A 12 4.39 9.20 0.84
C LEU A 12 4.27 9.35 2.35
N PHE A 13 3.86 8.28 3.01
CA PHE A 13 3.82 8.16 4.47
C PHE A 13 5.03 7.37 4.93
N GLY A 14 5.72 7.87 5.93
CA GLY A 14 6.88 7.20 6.53
C GLY A 14 7.31 7.92 7.80
N ASN A 15 8.12 7.25 8.60
CA ASN A 15 8.61 7.80 9.86
C ASN A 15 10.09 7.46 10.06
N GLY A 16 10.82 8.41 10.65
CA GLY A 16 12.23 8.25 10.95
C GLY A 16 13.16 8.55 9.77
N ALA A 17 14.43 8.80 10.09
CA ALA A 17 15.42 9.30 9.14
C ALA A 17 15.67 8.35 7.96
N HIS A 18 15.60 7.04 8.18
CA HIS A 18 15.84 6.06 7.12
C HIS A 18 14.77 6.11 6.04
N GLU A 19 13.49 6.06 6.44
CA GLU A 19 12.37 6.13 5.49
C GLU A 19 12.30 7.50 4.81
N TYR A 20 12.59 8.57 5.56
CA TYR A 20 12.65 9.92 5.01
C TYR A 20 13.65 10.04 3.86
N ASN A 21 14.86 9.49 4.00
CA ASN A 21 15.87 9.50 2.94
C ASN A 21 15.40 8.72 1.69
N ILE A 22 14.72 7.60 1.87
CA ILE A 22 14.13 6.84 0.77
C ILE A 22 13.04 7.67 0.06
N MET A 23 12.13 8.27 0.83
CA MET A 23 11.07 9.12 0.28
C MET A 23 11.62 10.31 -0.49
N GLN A 24 12.69 10.96 0.01
CA GLN A 24 13.36 12.05 -0.69
C GLN A 24 13.90 11.63 -2.07
N SER A 25 14.49 10.44 -2.18
CA SER A 25 14.94 9.93 -3.47
C SER A 25 13.79 9.66 -4.44
N LEU A 26 12.66 9.18 -3.92
CA LEU A 26 11.48 8.89 -4.73
C LEU A 26 10.81 10.16 -5.27
N ILE A 27 10.68 11.22 -4.47
CA ILE A 27 10.09 12.50 -4.93
C ILE A 27 10.97 13.21 -5.94
N ALA A 28 12.30 13.06 -5.86
CA ALA A 28 13.22 13.63 -6.85
C ALA A 28 12.96 13.14 -8.28
N GLU A 29 12.41 11.93 -8.41
CA GLU A 29 12.09 11.30 -9.71
C GLU A 29 10.59 11.37 -10.07
N SER A 30 9.76 11.91 -9.18
CA SER A 30 8.29 11.86 -9.33
C SER A 30 7.67 13.24 -9.04
N PRO A 31 7.45 14.07 -10.06
CA PRO A 31 7.08 15.48 -9.90
C PRO A 31 5.74 15.70 -9.16
N ASN A 32 4.86 14.71 -9.16
CA ASN A 32 3.56 14.77 -8.46
C ASN A 32 3.59 14.03 -7.12
N ALA A 33 4.77 13.68 -6.60
CA ALA A 33 4.93 13.04 -5.31
C ALA A 33 5.31 14.06 -4.23
N SER A 34 4.76 13.88 -3.04
CA SER A 34 5.03 14.69 -1.85
C SER A 34 5.15 13.80 -0.62
N ILE A 35 5.95 14.23 0.33
CA ILE A 35 6.06 13.56 1.63
C ILE A 35 5.02 14.17 2.57
N VAL A 36 4.22 13.32 3.21
CA VAL A 36 3.30 13.76 4.26
C VAL A 36 4.14 14.17 5.48
N PRO A 37 3.88 15.36 6.08
CA PRO A 37 4.66 15.83 7.22
C PRO A 37 4.60 14.86 8.41
N ASP A 38 5.73 14.55 9.00
CA ASP A 38 5.89 13.68 10.17
C ASP A 38 5.30 14.27 11.47
N LYS A 39 5.03 15.59 11.47
CA LYS A 39 4.53 16.34 12.62
C LYS A 39 3.00 16.34 12.76
N LEU A 40 2.29 15.70 11.83
CA LEU A 40 0.84 15.59 11.94
C LEU A 40 0.47 14.76 13.18
N SER A 41 -0.48 15.25 13.96
CA SER A 41 -1.11 14.47 15.00
C SER A 41 -1.82 13.25 14.40
N PHE A 42 -2.11 12.26 15.21
CA PHE A 42 -2.83 11.05 14.76
C PHE A 42 -4.17 11.39 14.10
N GLN A 43 -4.90 12.35 14.65
CA GLN A 43 -6.17 12.83 14.07
C GLN A 43 -5.96 13.46 12.70
N GLU A 44 -4.98 14.37 12.56
CA GLU A 44 -4.68 15.04 11.29
C GLU A 44 -4.24 14.03 10.22
N GLN A 45 -3.50 12.97 10.60
CA GLN A 45 -3.15 11.88 9.68
C GLN A 45 -4.39 11.14 9.16
N LEU A 46 -5.35 10.83 10.04
CA LEU A 46 -6.61 10.19 9.64
C LEU A 46 -7.46 11.10 8.77
N GLU A 47 -7.56 12.38 9.11
CA GLU A 47 -8.27 13.39 8.31
C GLU A 47 -7.62 13.52 6.91
N PHE A 48 -6.30 13.54 6.84
CA PHE A 48 -5.59 13.55 5.56
C PHE A 48 -5.85 12.25 4.78
N MET A 49 -5.74 11.08 5.41
CA MET A 49 -6.01 9.79 4.75
C MET A 49 -7.44 9.74 4.20
N ALA A 50 -8.41 10.32 4.89
CA ALA A 50 -9.81 10.36 4.43
C ALA A 50 -10.02 11.14 3.13
N THR A 51 -9.06 11.97 2.72
CA THR A 51 -9.10 12.71 1.45
C THR A 51 -8.56 11.92 0.26
N LEU A 52 -7.93 10.79 0.50
CA LEU A 52 -7.31 9.97 -0.55
C LEU A 52 -8.35 9.17 -1.35
N ASP A 53 -8.04 8.86 -2.59
CA ASP A 53 -8.85 7.95 -3.40
C ASP A 53 -8.52 6.48 -3.12
N VAL A 54 -7.28 6.18 -2.78
CA VAL A 54 -6.77 4.83 -2.48
C VAL A 54 -5.49 4.92 -1.63
N MET A 55 -5.32 3.99 -0.71
CA MET A 55 -4.06 3.76 -0.02
C MET A 55 -3.35 2.56 -0.63
N VAL A 56 -2.05 2.68 -0.87
CA VAL A 56 -1.19 1.53 -1.21
C VAL A 56 -0.37 1.19 0.03
N SER A 57 -0.49 -0.02 0.52
CA SER A 57 0.17 -0.42 1.76
C SER A 57 0.52 -1.90 1.75
N MET A 58 1.54 -2.28 2.48
CA MET A 58 1.73 -3.66 2.88
C MET A 58 0.83 -3.99 4.09
N ASP A 59 0.92 -5.21 4.63
CA ASP A 59 0.36 -5.55 5.94
C ASP A 59 1.07 -4.73 7.03
N SER A 60 0.54 -3.54 7.28
CA SER A 60 1.12 -2.52 8.17
C SER A 60 0.04 -1.64 8.80
N ALA A 61 0.44 -0.80 9.75
CA ALA A 61 -0.45 0.14 10.43
C ALA A 61 -1.24 1.02 9.43
N ASN A 62 -0.61 1.49 8.35
CA ASN A 62 -1.27 2.38 7.38
C ASN A 62 -2.45 1.72 6.66
N MET A 63 -2.41 0.40 6.42
CA MET A 63 -3.55 -0.34 5.88
C MET A 63 -4.75 -0.26 6.84
N HIS A 64 -4.51 -0.45 8.13
CA HIS A 64 -5.57 -0.40 9.14
C HIS A 64 -6.10 1.01 9.36
N LEU A 65 -5.23 2.03 9.37
CA LEU A 65 -5.62 3.43 9.51
C LEU A 65 -6.49 3.89 8.34
N ALA A 66 -6.10 3.57 7.10
CA ALA A 66 -6.91 3.86 5.92
C ALA A 66 -8.27 3.16 5.98
N SER A 67 -8.31 1.93 6.53
CA SER A 67 -9.55 1.19 6.74
C SER A 67 -10.49 1.87 7.74
N LEU A 68 -9.96 2.46 8.81
CA LEU A 68 -10.77 3.20 9.80
C LEU A 68 -11.48 4.43 9.21
N VAL A 69 -10.88 5.06 8.21
CA VAL A 69 -11.47 6.21 7.50
C VAL A 69 -12.15 5.82 6.19
N ASN A 70 -12.41 4.52 6.01
CA ASN A 70 -13.14 3.96 4.88
C ASN A 70 -12.50 4.24 3.50
N ILE A 71 -11.17 4.35 3.44
CA ILE A 71 -10.42 4.47 2.20
C ILE A 71 -10.04 3.06 1.72
N PRO A 72 -10.28 2.73 0.45
CA PRO A 72 -9.89 1.43 -0.09
C PRO A 72 -8.37 1.28 -0.11
N VAL A 73 -7.90 0.07 0.12
CA VAL A 73 -6.47 -0.23 0.18
C VAL A 73 -6.10 -1.23 -0.90
N ALA A 74 -5.15 -0.87 -1.75
CA ALA A 74 -4.38 -1.80 -2.56
C ALA A 74 -3.30 -2.41 -1.67
N SER A 75 -3.57 -3.55 -1.07
CA SER A 75 -2.67 -4.17 -0.09
C SER A 75 -1.73 -5.19 -0.75
N ILE A 76 -0.43 -5.08 -0.47
CA ILE A 76 0.62 -5.94 -1.02
C ILE A 76 1.07 -6.93 0.05
N TRP A 77 1.04 -8.22 -0.28
CA TRP A 77 1.29 -9.33 0.64
C TRP A 77 2.49 -10.16 0.21
N GLY A 78 3.39 -10.39 1.14
CA GLY A 78 4.61 -11.18 0.95
C GLY A 78 4.58 -12.53 1.65
N GLY A 79 5.35 -12.71 2.71
CA GLY A 79 5.44 -13.97 3.45
C GLY A 79 4.18 -14.39 4.20
N THR A 80 3.29 -13.44 4.51
CA THR A 80 1.93 -13.66 5.02
C THR A 80 0.89 -13.51 3.89
N THR A 81 -0.39 -13.78 4.15
CA THR A 81 -1.49 -13.65 3.19
C THR A 81 -2.72 -13.03 3.84
N PRO A 82 -3.66 -12.46 3.07
CA PRO A 82 -4.94 -11.98 3.60
C PRO A 82 -5.73 -13.03 4.37
N LEU A 83 -5.51 -14.31 4.08
CA LEU A 83 -6.19 -15.44 4.76
C LEU A 83 -5.72 -15.64 6.20
N CYS A 84 -4.59 -15.06 6.60
CA CYS A 84 -4.12 -15.06 7.98
C CYS A 84 -4.95 -14.15 8.91
N GLY A 85 -5.94 -13.41 8.37
CA GLY A 85 -6.87 -12.63 9.17
C GLY A 85 -6.45 -11.18 9.43
N PHE A 86 -5.37 -10.71 8.81
CA PHE A 86 -4.85 -9.35 9.00
C PHE A 86 -5.34 -8.34 7.96
N LEU A 87 -6.24 -8.72 7.05
CA LEU A 87 -6.82 -7.78 6.12
C LEU A 87 -7.52 -6.64 6.87
N GLY A 88 -7.32 -5.40 6.42
CA GLY A 88 -7.92 -4.22 7.03
C GLY A 88 -9.45 -4.32 7.11
N TRP A 89 -10.04 -3.66 8.09
CA TRP A 89 -11.48 -3.67 8.34
C TRP A 89 -12.26 -3.25 7.08
N GLN A 90 -13.25 -4.06 6.68
CA GLN A 90 -14.09 -3.84 5.49
C GLN A 90 -13.32 -3.73 4.14
N GLN A 91 -12.04 -4.08 4.10
CA GLN A 91 -11.29 -4.10 2.85
C GLN A 91 -11.66 -5.31 1.98
N SER A 92 -11.74 -5.09 0.68
CA SER A 92 -12.00 -6.18 -0.27
C SER A 92 -10.76 -7.05 -0.48
N LYS A 93 -10.95 -8.37 -0.47
CA LYS A 93 -9.90 -9.32 -0.83
C LYS A 93 -9.43 -9.15 -2.28
N GLU A 94 -10.29 -8.62 -3.15
CA GLU A 94 -9.98 -8.35 -4.56
C GLU A 94 -8.93 -7.25 -4.74
N ASN A 95 -8.80 -6.37 -3.73
CA ASN A 95 -7.78 -5.32 -3.71
C ASN A 95 -6.44 -5.82 -3.15
N ALA A 96 -6.39 -7.06 -2.67
CA ALA A 96 -5.16 -7.65 -2.15
C ALA A 96 -4.29 -8.22 -3.28
N ILE A 97 -3.05 -7.77 -3.34
CA ILE A 97 -2.06 -8.22 -4.30
C ILE A 97 -1.16 -9.23 -3.61
N CYS A 98 -1.40 -10.50 -3.86
CA CYS A 98 -0.69 -11.63 -3.30
C CYS A 98 -0.28 -12.60 -4.41
N MET A 99 0.81 -13.30 -4.22
CA MET A 99 1.17 -14.44 -5.05
C MET A 99 0.59 -15.70 -4.39
N ASP A 100 0.07 -16.61 -5.20
CA ASP A 100 -0.41 -17.91 -4.72
C ASP A 100 0.72 -18.94 -4.86
N LEU A 101 1.63 -18.92 -3.88
CA LEU A 101 2.79 -19.81 -3.87
C LEU A 101 2.61 -20.93 -2.82
N PRO A 102 3.08 -22.16 -3.10
CA PRO A 102 2.99 -23.26 -2.14
C PRO A 102 3.66 -23.00 -0.78
N CYS A 103 4.61 -22.06 -0.74
CA CYS A 103 5.30 -21.65 0.49
C CYS A 103 4.59 -20.52 1.26
N GLN A 104 3.45 -20.00 0.76
CA GLN A 104 2.68 -18.98 1.46
C GLN A 104 1.48 -19.59 2.21
N PRO A 105 1.22 -19.13 3.45
CA PRO A 105 2.06 -18.23 4.24
C PRO A 105 3.26 -18.97 4.86
N CYS A 106 4.48 -18.43 4.75
CA CYS A 106 5.64 -18.96 5.46
C CYS A 106 5.78 -18.39 6.87
N SER A 107 5.00 -17.34 7.19
CA SER A 107 4.90 -16.74 8.51
C SER A 107 3.54 -16.05 8.67
N ILE A 108 3.00 -16.06 9.89
CA ILE A 108 1.76 -15.35 10.22
C ILE A 108 2.05 -13.85 10.38
N SER A 109 3.15 -13.49 11.02
CA SER A 109 3.49 -12.10 11.35
C SER A 109 4.56 -11.49 10.44
N GLY A 110 4.93 -12.18 9.36
CA GLY A 110 6.06 -11.81 8.53
C GLY A 110 7.40 -12.30 9.10
N THR A 111 8.39 -12.44 8.24
CA THR A 111 9.78 -12.74 8.60
C THR A 111 10.71 -11.82 7.84
N ALA A 112 11.81 -11.41 8.49
CA ALA A 112 12.86 -10.63 7.83
C ALA A 112 13.61 -11.45 6.76
N GLU A 113 13.61 -12.79 6.90
CA GLU A 113 14.32 -13.70 5.99
C GLU A 113 13.35 -14.67 5.33
N CYS A 114 13.52 -14.90 4.04
CA CYS A 114 12.79 -15.94 3.33
C CYS A 114 13.37 -17.32 3.65
N PRO A 115 12.59 -18.27 4.20
CA PRO A 115 13.10 -19.63 4.50
C PRO A 115 13.65 -20.37 3.28
N LEU A 116 13.19 -20.01 2.07
CA LEU A 116 13.65 -20.59 0.80
C LEU A 116 14.59 -19.67 0.02
N HIS A 117 15.03 -18.55 0.61
CA HIS A 117 15.99 -17.58 0.06
C HIS A 117 15.66 -17.02 -1.34
N HIS A 118 14.41 -17.09 -1.81
CA HIS A 118 14.05 -16.63 -3.16
C HIS A 118 13.16 -15.38 -3.17
N PHE A 119 12.44 -15.07 -2.10
CA PHE A 119 11.50 -13.93 -1.99
C PHE A 119 10.52 -13.79 -3.16
N SER A 120 10.17 -14.89 -3.83
CA SER A 120 9.30 -14.87 -5.03
C SER A 120 7.92 -14.28 -4.75
N CYS A 121 7.43 -14.38 -3.50
CA CYS A 121 6.18 -13.74 -3.08
C CYS A 121 6.17 -12.21 -3.27
N MET A 122 7.34 -11.56 -3.20
CA MET A 122 7.51 -10.13 -3.45
C MET A 122 8.08 -9.85 -4.84
N ASN A 123 9.15 -10.57 -5.21
CA ASN A 123 9.88 -10.30 -6.45
C ASN A 123 9.06 -10.56 -7.73
N SER A 124 8.01 -11.41 -7.65
CA SER A 124 7.13 -11.70 -8.78
C SER A 124 5.92 -10.75 -8.89
N ILE A 125 5.73 -9.84 -7.95
CA ILE A 125 4.73 -8.79 -8.06
C ILE A 125 5.30 -7.67 -8.93
N SER A 126 4.78 -7.55 -10.15
CA SER A 126 5.24 -6.48 -11.05
C SER A 126 4.61 -5.13 -10.65
N PRO A 127 5.33 -4.02 -10.85
CA PRO A 127 4.78 -2.67 -10.68
C PRO A 127 3.50 -2.45 -11.48
N ASP A 128 3.41 -2.99 -12.69
CA ASP A 128 2.24 -2.85 -13.56
C ASP A 128 0.99 -3.51 -12.95
N ARG A 129 1.15 -4.67 -12.30
CA ARG A 129 0.05 -5.31 -11.57
C ARG A 129 -0.47 -4.43 -10.42
N VAL A 130 0.43 -3.77 -9.71
CA VAL A 130 0.07 -2.84 -8.64
C VAL A 130 -0.67 -1.63 -9.20
N ILE A 131 -0.15 -1.02 -10.28
CA ILE A 131 -0.76 0.13 -10.94
C ILE A 131 -2.16 -0.21 -11.44
N GLN A 132 -2.32 -1.34 -12.13
CA GLN A 132 -3.62 -1.79 -12.62
C GLN A 132 -4.63 -2.00 -11.49
N ASN A 133 -4.22 -2.57 -10.37
CA ASN A 133 -5.07 -2.74 -9.20
C ASN A 133 -5.53 -1.38 -8.64
N ILE A 134 -4.62 -0.41 -8.51
CA ILE A 134 -4.92 0.95 -8.07
C ILE A 134 -5.95 1.61 -9.01
N GLU A 135 -5.74 1.55 -10.32
CA GLU A 135 -6.63 2.16 -11.31
C GLU A 135 -8.03 1.53 -11.30
N ASN A 136 -8.11 0.22 -11.12
CA ASN A 136 -9.38 -0.49 -10.95
C ASN A 136 -10.13 -0.03 -9.70
N ILE A 137 -9.44 0.10 -8.55
CA ILE A 137 -10.02 0.58 -7.30
C ILE A 137 -10.59 1.98 -7.49
N ILE A 138 -9.82 2.90 -8.06
CA ILE A 138 -10.23 4.29 -8.29
C ILE A 138 -11.46 4.34 -9.20
N THR A 139 -11.47 3.56 -10.27
CA THR A 139 -12.58 3.51 -11.23
C THR A 139 -13.87 3.00 -10.57
N LEU A 140 -13.78 1.92 -9.79
CA LEU A 140 -14.93 1.35 -9.09
C LEU A 140 -15.50 2.31 -8.05
N ASN A 141 -14.65 3.08 -7.36
CA ASN A 141 -15.09 4.04 -6.36
C ASN A 141 -15.75 5.27 -6.97
N LYS A 142 -15.26 5.76 -8.10
CA LYS A 142 -15.92 6.86 -8.81
C LYS A 142 -17.34 6.49 -9.22
N ASN A 143 -17.53 5.26 -9.71
CA ASN A 143 -18.86 4.76 -10.11
C ASN A 143 -19.84 4.59 -8.93
N LYS A 144 -19.34 4.40 -7.70
CA LYS A 144 -20.18 4.30 -6.49
C LYS A 144 -20.58 5.67 -5.91
N ARG A 145 -19.84 6.71 -6.24
CA ARG A 145 -20.08 8.09 -5.77
C ARG A 145 -20.94 8.91 -6.76
N SER A 146 -21.16 8.39 -7.97
CA SER A 146 -22.04 8.96 -9.02
C SER A 146 -23.46 8.41 -8.91
#